data_060e1b8744b9c44f78fa16c00b4aca7d
#
_entry.id   060e1b8744b9c44f78fa16c00b4aca7d
#
_cell.length_a   1.000
_cell.length_b   1.000
_cell.length_c   1.000
_cell.angle_alpha   90.00
_cell.angle_beta   90.00
_cell.angle_gamma   90.00
#
_symmetry.space_group_name_H-M   'P 1'
#
loop_
_entity.id
_entity.type
_entity.pdbx_description
1 polymer ?
#
loop_
_entity_poly.entity_id
_entity_poly.type
_entity_poly.pdbx_seq_one_letter_code
_entity_poly.pdbx_strand_id
1 'polypeptide(L)'
;FETLEALKADLKSKLQEKKDLEANDEFENKLVDAVIAGMKADIPACMYERKIDEMVQDFAYRLQMQGLNLETYMQYTGSTVESFRETFKEQAEHQVKVRLALEKIAELENLTATEEDLEEQFKKAAEVYGMELEKIKELLPADEISKDIAVNKAIDFVRENAFAPKAKKKTTRKSTAKKAKVEEEAAE
;
A
#
# COMPACT_ATOMS: atom_id res chain seq x y z
N PHE A 1 -12.21 -8.71 -28.96
CA PHE A 1 -10.92 -9.06 -29.60
C PHE A 1 -11.20 -9.80 -30.88
N GLU A 2 -10.60 -9.37 -31.97
CA GLU A 2 -10.82 -9.99 -33.30
C GLU A 2 -9.96 -11.25 -33.50
N THR A 3 -8.84 -11.37 -32.78
CA THR A 3 -7.93 -12.51 -32.90
C THR A 3 -7.50 -13.05 -31.52
N LEU A 4 -7.14 -14.33 -31.48
CA LEU A 4 -6.60 -14.97 -30.29
C LEU A 4 -5.26 -14.34 -29.83
N GLU A 5 -4.48 -13.86 -30.79
CA GLU A 5 -3.20 -13.21 -30.52
C GLU A 5 -3.41 -11.84 -29.86
N ALA A 6 -4.40 -11.06 -30.30
CA ALA A 6 -4.78 -9.79 -29.68
C ALA A 6 -5.27 -10.01 -28.23
N LEU A 7 -6.07 -11.05 -27.98
CA LEU A 7 -6.49 -11.39 -26.61
C LEU A 7 -5.29 -11.77 -25.70
N LYS A 8 -4.36 -12.58 -26.22
CA LYS A 8 -3.16 -12.97 -25.45
C LYS A 8 -2.26 -11.77 -25.17
N ALA A 9 -2.12 -10.85 -26.10
CA ALA A 9 -1.34 -9.63 -25.93
C ALA A 9 -1.96 -8.72 -24.85
N ASP A 10 -3.27 -8.50 -24.90
CA ASP A 10 -4.00 -7.72 -23.90
C ASP A 10 -3.91 -8.33 -22.50
N LEU A 11 -4.14 -9.64 -22.37
CA LEU A 11 -4.00 -10.35 -21.10
C LEU A 11 -2.58 -10.26 -20.56
N LYS A 12 -1.57 -10.37 -21.43
CA LYS A 12 -0.16 -10.23 -21.03
C LYS A 12 0.14 -8.81 -20.51
N SER A 13 -0.36 -7.78 -21.21
CA SER A 13 -0.20 -6.38 -20.79
C SER A 13 -0.84 -6.14 -19.43
N LYS A 14 -2.10 -6.54 -19.27
CA LYS A 14 -2.83 -6.40 -17.98
C LYS A 14 -2.18 -7.15 -16.82
N LEU A 15 -1.68 -8.36 -17.08
CA LEU A 15 -0.96 -9.13 -16.09
C LEU A 15 0.41 -8.50 -15.74
N GLN A 16 1.08 -7.91 -16.73
CA GLN A 16 2.33 -7.21 -16.49
C GLN A 16 2.09 -5.94 -15.67
N GLU A 17 1.13 -5.12 -16.06
CA GLU A 17 0.74 -3.91 -15.33
C GLU A 17 0.37 -4.23 -13.88
N LYS A 18 -0.42 -5.29 -13.66
CA LYS A 18 -0.77 -5.73 -12.31
C LYS A 18 0.46 -6.14 -11.51
N LYS A 19 1.39 -6.88 -12.11
CA LYS A 19 2.63 -7.28 -11.43
C LYS A 19 3.57 -6.12 -11.16
N ASP A 20 3.62 -5.14 -12.04
CA ASP A 20 4.43 -3.95 -11.84
C ASP A 20 3.84 -3.09 -10.70
N LEU A 21 2.51 -2.97 -10.60
CA LEU A 21 1.84 -2.34 -9.47
C LEU A 21 2.14 -3.08 -8.15
N GLU A 22 1.92 -4.41 -8.12
CA GLU A 22 2.20 -5.24 -6.93
C GLU A 22 3.68 -5.12 -6.50
N ALA A 23 4.61 -5.09 -7.45
CA ALA A 23 6.04 -4.93 -7.15
C ALA A 23 6.39 -3.55 -6.62
N ASN A 24 5.75 -2.49 -7.12
CA ASN A 24 5.90 -1.14 -6.62
C ASN A 24 5.33 -1.01 -5.21
N ASP A 25 4.14 -1.54 -4.97
CA ASP A 25 3.50 -1.53 -3.64
C ASP A 25 4.35 -2.29 -2.61
N GLU A 26 4.89 -3.46 -2.98
CA GLU A 26 5.81 -4.20 -2.11
C GLU A 26 7.11 -3.43 -1.84
N PHE A 27 7.61 -2.73 -2.82
CA PHE A 27 8.82 -1.93 -2.66
C PHE A 27 8.57 -0.74 -1.73
N GLU A 28 7.48 0.00 -1.93
CA GLU A 28 7.07 1.11 -1.07
C GLU A 28 6.84 0.65 0.37
N ASN A 29 6.14 -0.45 0.58
CA ASN A 29 5.94 -1.02 1.92
C ASN A 29 7.28 -1.35 2.60
N LYS A 30 8.21 -1.98 1.90
CA LYS A 30 9.54 -2.28 2.45
C LYS A 30 10.36 -1.03 2.77
N LEU A 31 10.21 0.03 1.99
CA LEU A 31 10.85 1.33 2.28
C LEU A 31 10.29 1.95 3.55
N VAL A 32 8.97 1.98 3.65
CA VAL A 32 8.27 2.52 4.82
C VAL A 32 8.63 1.71 6.08
N ASP A 33 8.67 0.38 5.98
CA ASP A 33 9.09 -0.49 7.08
C ASP A 33 10.54 -0.19 7.53
N ALA A 34 11.43 0.06 6.59
CA ALA A 34 12.81 0.43 6.90
C ALA A 34 12.91 1.79 7.60
N VAL A 35 12.06 2.76 7.22
CA VAL A 35 11.95 4.06 7.90
C VAL A 35 11.44 3.88 9.31
N ILE A 36 10.38 3.09 9.52
CA ILE A 36 9.83 2.80 10.84
C ILE A 36 10.85 2.11 11.75
N ALA A 37 11.62 1.16 11.21
CA ALA A 37 12.67 0.48 11.97
C ALA A 37 13.76 1.43 12.50
N GLY A 38 13.99 2.54 11.80
CA GLY A 38 14.90 3.60 12.24
C GLY A 38 14.28 4.64 13.17
N MET A 39 12.96 4.66 13.32
CA MET A 39 12.23 5.66 14.10
C MET A 39 12.41 5.42 15.60
N LYS A 40 12.64 6.52 16.32
CA LYS A 40 12.63 6.55 17.80
C LYS A 40 11.57 7.55 18.24
N ALA A 41 10.44 7.04 18.67
CA ALA A 41 9.33 7.88 19.16
C ALA A 41 8.65 7.20 20.34
N ASP A 42 8.22 8.00 21.29
CA ASP A 42 7.33 7.57 22.39
C ASP A 42 5.90 7.94 21.98
N ILE A 43 5.14 6.95 21.55
CA ILE A 43 3.80 7.14 20.99
C ILE A 43 2.78 6.80 22.09
N PRO A 44 1.91 7.74 22.50
CA PRO A 44 0.89 7.50 23.50
C PRO A 44 -0.09 6.39 23.08
N ALA A 45 -0.46 5.52 24.01
CA ALA A 45 -1.39 4.42 23.77
C ALA A 45 -2.75 4.88 23.19
N CYS A 46 -3.21 6.07 23.57
CA CYS A 46 -4.47 6.63 23.06
C CYS A 46 -4.48 6.82 21.53
N MET A 47 -3.33 7.01 20.90
CA MET A 47 -3.26 7.12 19.43
C MET A 47 -3.54 5.77 18.76
N TYR A 48 -3.04 4.69 19.34
CA TYR A 48 -3.30 3.34 18.86
C TYR A 48 -4.77 2.96 19.06
N GLU A 49 -5.32 3.24 20.25
CA GLU A 49 -6.72 2.97 20.56
C GLU A 49 -7.67 3.70 19.60
N ARG A 50 -7.40 4.98 19.35
CA ARG A 50 -8.17 5.77 18.40
C ARG A 50 -8.11 5.16 17.00
N LYS A 51 -6.93 4.70 16.58
CA LYS A 51 -6.78 4.07 15.25
C LYS A 51 -7.50 2.74 15.16
N ILE A 52 -7.51 1.95 16.24
CA ILE A 52 -8.30 0.72 16.33
C ILE A 52 -9.80 1.05 16.19
N ASP A 53 -10.28 2.10 16.89
CA ASP A 53 -11.68 2.52 16.79
C ASP A 53 -12.06 2.92 15.35
N GLU A 54 -11.22 3.68 14.68
CA GLU A 54 -11.41 4.04 13.27
C GLU A 54 -11.50 2.80 12.38
N MET A 55 -10.57 1.84 12.54
CA MET A 55 -10.56 0.62 11.75
C MET A 55 -11.78 -0.27 11.99
N VAL A 56 -12.27 -0.33 13.23
CA VAL A 56 -13.51 -1.04 13.57
C VAL A 56 -14.72 -0.37 12.94
N GLN A 57 -14.78 0.97 12.94
CA GLN A 57 -15.85 1.73 12.30
C GLN A 57 -15.85 1.53 10.78
N ASP A 58 -14.68 1.59 10.15
CA ASP A 58 -14.53 1.32 8.72
C ASP A 58 -14.98 -0.08 8.34
N PHE A 59 -14.65 -1.06 9.17
CA PHE A 59 -15.10 -2.42 8.97
C PHE A 59 -16.61 -2.55 9.12
N ALA A 60 -17.19 -1.93 10.16
CA ALA A 60 -18.64 -1.90 10.37
C ALA A 60 -19.37 -1.26 9.20
N TYR A 61 -18.84 -0.15 8.66
CA TYR A 61 -19.39 0.52 7.49
C TYR A 61 -19.35 -0.41 6.24
N ARG A 62 -18.24 -1.11 6.00
CA ARG A 62 -18.15 -2.07 4.90
C ARG A 62 -19.14 -3.23 5.02
N LEU A 63 -19.36 -3.74 6.23
CA LEU A 63 -20.38 -4.74 6.49
C LEU A 63 -21.78 -4.21 6.18
N GLN A 64 -22.06 -2.97 6.60
CA GLN A 64 -23.36 -2.33 6.35
C GLN A 64 -23.65 -2.17 4.85
N MET A 65 -22.64 -1.83 4.05
CA MET A 65 -22.76 -1.77 2.59
C MET A 65 -23.07 -3.15 1.96
N GLN A 66 -22.73 -4.24 2.64
CA GLN A 66 -23.06 -5.62 2.24
C GLN A 66 -24.37 -6.13 2.86
N GLY A 67 -25.10 -5.27 3.57
CA GLY A 67 -26.36 -5.61 4.22
C GLY A 67 -26.21 -6.37 5.55
N LEU A 68 -25.00 -6.37 6.11
CA LEU A 68 -24.71 -6.99 7.41
C LEU A 68 -24.39 -5.89 8.45
N ASN A 69 -24.63 -6.21 9.72
CA ASN A 69 -24.16 -5.35 10.81
C ASN A 69 -23.07 -6.05 11.63
N LEU A 70 -22.29 -5.29 12.36
CA LEU A 70 -21.15 -5.77 13.13
C LEU A 70 -21.59 -6.78 14.21
N GLU A 71 -22.74 -6.54 14.85
CA GLU A 71 -23.27 -7.43 15.88
C GLU A 71 -23.62 -8.83 15.33
N THR A 72 -24.31 -8.87 14.21
CA THR A 72 -24.63 -10.12 13.51
C THR A 72 -23.36 -10.85 13.07
N TYR A 73 -22.37 -10.12 12.55
CA TYR A 73 -21.08 -10.69 12.18
C TYR A 73 -20.38 -11.34 13.39
N MET A 74 -20.34 -10.64 14.53
CA MET A 74 -19.74 -11.17 15.76
C MET A 74 -20.48 -12.39 16.29
N GLN A 75 -21.81 -12.41 16.21
CA GLN A 75 -22.60 -13.60 16.57
C GLN A 75 -22.27 -14.81 15.70
N TYR A 76 -22.12 -14.61 14.38
CA TYR A 76 -21.76 -15.71 13.47
C TYR A 76 -20.34 -16.23 13.67
N THR A 77 -19.41 -15.32 13.97
CA THR A 77 -18.00 -15.69 14.18
C THR A 77 -17.68 -16.16 15.61
N GLY A 78 -18.63 -15.95 16.55
CA GLY A 78 -18.41 -16.24 17.98
C GLY A 78 -17.36 -15.33 18.62
N SER A 79 -17.06 -14.18 18.02
CA SER A 79 -16.03 -13.25 18.49
C SER A 79 -16.62 -12.23 19.49
N THR A 80 -15.85 -11.87 20.51
CA THR A 80 -16.18 -10.73 21.37
C THR A 80 -15.65 -9.44 20.78
N VAL A 81 -16.17 -8.29 21.24
CA VAL A 81 -15.70 -6.96 20.83
C VAL A 81 -14.21 -6.80 21.11
N GLU A 82 -13.75 -7.25 22.27
CA GLU A 82 -12.35 -7.18 22.68
C GLU A 82 -11.46 -8.02 21.77
N SER A 83 -11.84 -9.28 21.52
CA SER A 83 -11.11 -10.18 20.62
C SER A 83 -11.06 -9.62 19.20
N PHE A 84 -12.14 -9.00 18.75
CA PHE A 84 -12.19 -8.38 17.43
C PHE A 84 -11.27 -7.16 17.34
N ARG A 85 -11.26 -6.29 18.35
CA ARG A 85 -10.35 -5.14 18.43
C ARG A 85 -8.88 -5.57 18.42
N GLU A 86 -8.55 -6.65 19.13
CA GLU A 86 -7.19 -7.19 19.19
C GLU A 86 -6.66 -7.60 17.80
N THR A 87 -7.54 -8.03 16.88
CA THR A 87 -7.13 -8.36 15.50
C THR A 87 -6.61 -7.15 14.72
N PHE A 88 -7.03 -5.94 15.08
CA PHE A 88 -6.58 -4.71 14.43
C PHE A 88 -5.36 -4.06 15.08
N LYS A 89 -4.97 -4.51 16.27
CA LYS A 89 -3.94 -3.85 17.07
C LYS A 89 -2.60 -3.73 16.35
N GLU A 90 -2.08 -4.82 15.83
CA GLU A 90 -0.80 -4.83 15.12
C GLU A 90 -0.84 -3.91 13.89
N GLN A 91 -1.92 -3.97 13.12
CA GLN A 91 -2.10 -3.13 11.95
C GLN A 91 -2.27 -1.66 12.31
N ALA A 92 -3.01 -1.35 13.38
CA ALA A 92 -3.18 0.01 13.88
C ALA A 92 -1.85 0.61 14.37
N GLU A 93 -1.07 -0.16 15.14
CA GLU A 93 0.26 0.25 15.57
C GLU A 93 1.18 0.57 14.39
N HIS A 94 1.17 -0.29 13.39
CA HIS A 94 1.94 -0.07 12.17
C HIS A 94 1.49 1.21 11.45
N GLN A 95 0.19 1.39 11.21
CA GLN A 95 -0.35 2.57 10.51
C GLN A 95 -0.06 3.88 11.23
N VAL A 96 -0.16 3.90 12.57
CA VAL A 96 0.18 5.09 13.37
C VAL A 96 1.67 5.42 13.23
N LYS A 97 2.55 4.41 13.32
CA LYS A 97 4.00 4.61 13.14
C LYS A 97 4.34 5.13 11.75
N VAL A 98 3.73 4.55 10.71
CA VAL A 98 3.88 5.02 9.31
C VAL A 98 3.52 6.49 9.21
N ARG A 99 2.32 6.86 9.68
CA ARG A 99 1.82 8.23 9.57
C ARG A 99 2.75 9.22 10.27
N LEU A 100 3.12 8.94 11.52
CA LEU A 100 4.00 9.82 12.28
C LEU A 100 5.40 9.94 11.67
N ALA A 101 5.94 8.85 11.14
CA ALA A 101 7.24 8.88 10.46
C ALA A 101 7.20 9.75 9.20
N LEU A 102 6.16 9.59 8.38
CA LEU A 102 6.00 10.37 7.15
C LEU A 102 5.68 11.85 7.43
N GLU A 103 4.84 12.15 8.43
CA GLU A 103 4.59 13.52 8.88
C GLU A 103 5.90 14.19 9.36
N LYS A 104 6.76 13.45 10.06
CA LYS A 104 8.05 13.98 10.50
C LYS A 104 9.02 14.19 9.34
N ILE A 105 9.03 13.33 8.35
CA ILE A 105 9.82 13.53 7.12
C ILE A 105 9.31 14.76 6.37
N ALA A 106 8.00 14.90 6.20
CA ALA A 106 7.41 16.07 5.55
C ALA A 106 7.80 17.36 6.26
N GLU A 107 7.82 17.38 7.58
CA GLU A 107 8.27 18.54 8.38
C GLU A 107 9.75 18.84 8.18
N LEU A 108 10.62 17.81 8.24
CA LEU A 108 12.07 17.98 8.12
C LEU A 108 12.50 18.45 6.74
N GLU A 109 11.86 17.94 5.69
CA GLU A 109 12.14 18.28 4.30
C GLU A 109 11.30 19.46 3.79
N ASN A 110 10.47 20.09 4.67
CA ASN A 110 9.57 21.20 4.34
C ASN A 110 8.64 20.89 3.15
N LEU A 111 8.12 19.66 3.10
CA LEU A 111 7.18 19.23 2.09
C LEU A 111 5.77 19.70 2.45
N THR A 112 5.34 20.77 1.81
CA THR A 112 4.02 21.36 2.03
C THR A 112 3.12 21.16 0.82
N ALA A 113 1.82 21.14 1.04
CA ALA A 113 0.84 21.19 -0.03
C ALA A 113 0.83 22.59 -0.66
N THR A 114 0.83 22.65 -1.99
CA THR A 114 0.58 23.89 -2.71
C THR A 114 -0.92 24.08 -2.94
N GLU A 115 -1.35 25.30 -3.29
CA GLU A 115 -2.75 25.55 -3.65
C GLU A 115 -3.18 24.72 -4.86
N GLU A 116 -2.28 24.49 -5.80
CA GLU A 116 -2.53 23.63 -6.97
C GLU A 116 -2.76 22.18 -6.59
N ASP A 117 -1.97 21.64 -5.67
CA ASP A 117 -2.13 20.27 -5.15
C ASP A 117 -3.50 20.10 -4.44
N LEU A 118 -3.89 21.08 -3.63
CA LEU A 118 -5.17 21.09 -2.95
C LEU A 118 -6.33 21.10 -3.94
N GLU A 119 -6.26 21.98 -4.96
CA GLU A 119 -7.30 22.02 -5.98
C GLU A 119 -7.42 20.72 -6.78
N GLU A 120 -6.28 20.08 -7.08
CA GLU A 120 -6.26 18.80 -7.77
C GLU A 120 -6.91 17.70 -6.92
N GLN A 121 -6.61 17.64 -5.63
CA GLN A 121 -7.22 16.68 -4.71
C GLN A 121 -8.71 16.91 -4.55
N PHE A 122 -9.17 18.17 -4.41
CA PHE A 122 -10.59 18.50 -4.38
C PHE A 122 -11.31 18.10 -5.68
N LYS A 123 -10.68 18.30 -6.85
CA LYS A 123 -11.25 17.86 -8.13
C LYS A 123 -11.38 16.34 -8.20
N LYS A 124 -10.34 15.60 -7.81
CA LYS A 124 -10.37 14.13 -7.75
C LYS A 124 -11.48 13.63 -6.82
N ALA A 125 -11.60 14.24 -5.63
CA ALA A 125 -12.68 13.91 -4.71
C ALA A 125 -14.06 14.21 -5.30
N ALA A 126 -14.23 15.36 -5.96
CA ALA A 126 -15.49 15.75 -6.61
C ALA A 126 -15.90 14.74 -7.69
N GLU A 127 -14.97 14.26 -8.51
CA GLU A 127 -15.19 13.22 -9.52
C GLU A 127 -15.58 11.88 -8.89
N VAL A 128 -14.89 11.45 -7.84
CA VAL A 128 -15.14 10.16 -7.17
C VAL A 128 -16.51 10.16 -6.48
N TYR A 129 -16.85 11.23 -5.79
CA TYR A 129 -18.12 11.34 -5.06
C TYR A 129 -19.27 11.85 -5.93
N GLY A 130 -19.03 12.28 -7.16
CA GLY A 130 -20.05 12.84 -8.06
C GLY A 130 -20.69 14.12 -7.52
N MET A 131 -19.94 14.92 -6.76
CA MET A 131 -20.40 16.14 -6.11
C MET A 131 -19.74 17.37 -6.73
N GLU A 132 -20.38 18.53 -6.56
CA GLU A 132 -19.81 19.81 -6.96
C GLU A 132 -18.59 20.16 -6.08
N LEU A 133 -17.58 20.77 -6.69
CA LEU A 133 -16.30 21.11 -6.05
C LEU A 133 -16.48 21.98 -4.79
N GLU A 134 -17.45 22.90 -4.82
CA GLU A 134 -17.75 23.81 -3.69
C GLU A 134 -18.24 23.02 -2.47
N LYS A 135 -19.13 22.03 -2.69
CA LYS A 135 -19.62 21.17 -1.62
C LYS A 135 -18.52 20.29 -1.01
N ILE A 136 -17.60 19.81 -1.85
CA ILE A 136 -16.45 19.03 -1.36
C ILE A 136 -15.53 19.91 -0.50
N LYS A 137 -15.30 21.16 -0.90
CA LYS A 137 -14.48 22.11 -0.10
C LYS A 137 -15.12 22.47 1.25
N GLU A 138 -16.45 22.45 1.35
CA GLU A 138 -17.14 22.67 2.62
C GLU A 138 -17.11 21.43 3.54
N LEU A 139 -17.15 20.23 2.96
CA LEU A 139 -17.20 18.98 3.69
C LEU A 139 -15.81 18.52 4.17
N LEU A 140 -14.77 18.82 3.42
CA LEU A 140 -13.40 18.37 3.69
C LEU A 140 -12.54 19.55 4.16
N PRO A 141 -12.03 19.50 5.41
CA PRO A 141 -11.14 20.55 5.94
C PRO A 141 -9.84 20.61 5.12
N ALA A 142 -9.53 21.78 4.58
CA ALA A 142 -8.33 21.99 3.77
C ALA A 142 -7.03 21.63 4.53
N ASP A 143 -7.01 21.83 5.85
CA ASP A 143 -5.87 21.52 6.70
C ASP A 143 -5.58 20.01 6.78
N GLU A 144 -6.61 19.16 6.78
CA GLU A 144 -6.45 17.71 6.80
C GLU A 144 -5.94 17.20 5.45
N ILE A 145 -6.51 17.71 4.36
CA ILE A 145 -6.06 17.38 3.00
C ILE A 145 -4.62 17.84 2.78
N SER A 146 -4.26 19.02 3.28
CA SER A 146 -2.90 19.54 3.19
C SER A 146 -1.89 18.59 3.87
N LYS A 147 -2.24 18.04 5.03
CA LYS A 147 -1.40 17.04 5.72
C LYS A 147 -1.30 15.75 4.95
N ASP A 148 -2.39 15.25 4.38
CA ASP A 148 -2.39 14.03 3.60
C ASP A 148 -1.57 14.19 2.30
N ILE A 149 -1.63 15.35 1.66
CA ILE A 149 -0.76 15.69 0.52
C ILE A 149 0.71 15.72 0.94
N ALA A 150 1.03 16.33 2.09
CA ALA A 150 2.40 16.36 2.60
C ALA A 150 2.93 14.95 2.91
N VAL A 151 2.11 14.08 3.47
CA VAL A 151 2.44 12.67 3.69
C VAL A 151 2.68 11.93 2.37
N ASN A 152 1.85 12.13 1.36
CA ASN A 152 2.06 11.53 0.03
C ASN A 152 3.36 12.03 -0.61
N LYS A 153 3.64 13.33 -0.54
CA LYS A 153 4.94 13.88 -0.99
C LYS A 153 6.13 13.29 -0.23
N ALA A 154 5.96 12.98 1.06
CA ALA A 154 7.01 12.32 1.84
C ALA A 154 7.25 10.87 1.37
N ILE A 155 6.22 10.13 0.98
CA ILE A 155 6.37 8.79 0.37
C ILE A 155 7.15 8.89 -0.93
N ASP A 156 6.77 9.82 -1.82
CA ASP A 156 7.48 10.04 -3.08
C ASP A 156 8.93 10.44 -2.85
N PHE A 157 9.20 11.33 -1.90
CA PHE A 157 10.55 11.73 -1.50
C PHE A 157 11.38 10.54 -1.02
N VAL A 158 10.83 9.69 -0.15
CA VAL A 158 11.50 8.48 0.34
C VAL A 158 11.78 7.53 -0.83
N ARG A 159 10.83 7.35 -1.75
CA ARG A 159 10.99 6.50 -2.93
C ARG A 159 12.09 6.99 -3.87
N GLU A 160 12.14 8.28 -4.15
CA GLU A 160 13.15 8.89 -5.02
C GLU A 160 14.56 8.83 -4.44
N ASN A 161 14.67 8.96 -3.11
CA ASN A 161 15.95 8.92 -2.40
C ASN A 161 16.34 7.50 -1.96
N ALA A 162 15.49 6.49 -2.19
CA ALA A 162 15.80 5.11 -1.88
C ALA A 162 16.84 4.56 -2.84
N PHE A 163 18.01 4.21 -2.32
CA PHE A 163 19.00 3.43 -3.06
C PHE A 163 18.49 1.99 -3.14
N ALA A 164 17.77 1.65 -4.21
CA ALA A 164 17.50 0.26 -4.50
C ALA A 164 18.84 -0.48 -4.63
N PRO A 165 19.18 -1.47 -3.78
CA PRO A 165 20.35 -2.28 -3.99
C PRO A 165 20.19 -2.93 -5.36
N LYS A 166 21.08 -2.62 -6.32
CA LYS A 166 21.06 -3.22 -7.66
C LYS A 166 20.89 -4.71 -7.50
N ALA A 167 19.75 -5.24 -7.91
CA ALA A 167 19.48 -6.66 -7.86
C ALA A 167 20.67 -7.37 -8.49
N LYS A 168 21.41 -8.14 -7.70
CA LYS A 168 22.50 -8.98 -8.22
C LYS A 168 21.86 -9.86 -9.28
N LYS A 169 22.12 -9.57 -10.57
CA LYS A 169 21.74 -10.45 -11.67
C LYS A 169 22.16 -11.85 -11.25
N LYS A 170 21.20 -12.74 -10.98
CA LYS A 170 21.47 -14.16 -10.85
C LYS A 170 22.11 -14.56 -12.16
N THR A 171 23.43 -14.70 -12.14
CA THR A 171 24.15 -15.33 -13.22
C THR A 171 23.62 -16.74 -13.30
N THR A 172 22.77 -16.98 -14.27
CA THR A 172 22.39 -18.32 -14.68
C THR A 172 23.68 -19.04 -15.03
N ARG A 173 24.17 -19.85 -14.09
CA ARG A 173 25.23 -20.82 -14.38
C ARG A 173 24.67 -21.69 -15.50
N LYS A 174 25.16 -21.46 -16.72
CA LYS A 174 25.04 -22.41 -17.80
C LYS A 174 25.65 -23.71 -17.33
N SER A 175 24.81 -24.66 -17.02
CA SER A 175 25.23 -26.06 -16.84
C SER A 175 25.74 -26.51 -18.20
N THR A 176 27.05 -26.52 -18.35
CA THR A 176 27.72 -27.23 -19.43
C THR A 176 27.55 -28.70 -19.14
N ALA A 177 26.51 -29.29 -19.74
CA ALA A 177 26.40 -30.74 -19.82
C ALA A 177 27.61 -31.25 -20.64
N LYS A 178 28.54 -31.84 -19.93
CA LYS A 178 29.68 -32.56 -20.49
C LYS A 178 29.11 -33.80 -21.18
N LYS A 179 29.11 -33.77 -22.50
CA LYS A 179 28.77 -34.88 -23.37
C LYS A 179 29.87 -35.93 -23.17
N ALA A 180 29.62 -36.93 -22.35
CA ALA A 180 30.48 -38.12 -22.26
C ALA A 180 30.23 -38.94 -23.55
N LYS A 181 31.25 -39.05 -24.35
CA LYS A 181 31.36 -39.88 -25.51
C LYS A 181 31.52 -41.34 -24.96
N VAL A 182 30.54 -42.16 -25.20
CA VAL A 182 30.70 -43.62 -25.04
C VAL A 182 31.27 -44.10 -26.38
N GLU A 183 32.51 -44.47 -26.39
CA GLU A 183 33.13 -45.27 -27.44
C GLU A 183 32.66 -46.69 -27.23
N GLU A 184 32.07 -47.19 -28.29
CA GLU A 184 31.78 -48.57 -28.59
C GLU A 184 33.09 -49.28 -28.85
N GLU A 185 33.35 -50.33 -28.12
CA GLU A 185 34.34 -51.33 -28.51
C GLU A 185 33.67 -52.67 -28.60
N ALA A 186 33.47 -53.05 -29.85
CA ALA A 186 33.11 -54.41 -30.26
C ALA A 186 34.34 -55.28 -30.25
N ALA A 187 34.17 -56.56 -30.04
CA ALA A 187 34.89 -57.76 -30.43
C ALA A 187 35.14 -58.66 -29.18
N GLU A 188 34.64 -59.73 -29.14
CA GLU A 188 34.64 -61.08 -29.72
C GLU A 188 33.61 -61.95 -29.01
#